data_5d1bfb05349fd16245155e452d44aed8
#
_entry.id   5d1bfb05349fd16245155e452d44aed8
#
_cell.length_a   1.000
_cell.length_b   1.000
_cell.length_c   1.000
_cell.angle_alpha   90.00
_cell.angle_beta   90.00
_cell.angle_gamma   90.00
#
_symmetry.space_group_name_H-M   'P 1'
#
loop_
_entity.id
_entity.type
_entity.pdbx_description
1 polymer ?
#
loop_
_entity_poly.entity_id
_entity_poly.type
_entity_poly.pdbx_seq_one_letter_code
_entity_poly.pdbx_strand_id
1 'polypeptide(L)'
;DLAVLAAFFTVVLLWLAPLKFSFKVNFAVFVAVIAAAVVLASLFIKPPKLVIYDDFRTPTYTEVDWRIMPPIPYAPQDYLRSYGGTGLEAPLSAEAANQERLHLMGTEENGADVLSRMIHASRIALSIGLVATSISMVLGIIIGGLMGYFSGIVDMLGMRLVEIFEAIPTLFLLLTFVAFFGSSLYMMMVIIGVTSWSGYARYIRAEFLKLRRQDYVQAAVASGLPLHSILF
;
A
#
# COMPACT_ATOMS: atom_id res chain seq x y z
N ASP A 1 -0.17 4.39 11.82
CA ASP A 1 0.02 4.95 10.89
C ASP A 1 0.38 6.41 10.54
N LEU A 2 0.33 7.36 11.49
CA LEU A 2 0.92 8.69 11.32
C LEU A 2 2.43 8.61 11.02
N ALA A 3 3.11 7.62 11.57
CA ALA A 3 4.54 7.38 11.36
C ALA A 3 4.84 6.92 9.92
N VAL A 4 3.98 6.10 9.32
CA VAL A 4 4.12 5.67 7.91
C VAL A 4 3.86 6.85 6.97
N LEU A 5 2.85 7.67 7.26
CA LEU A 5 2.59 8.90 6.53
C LEU A 5 3.74 9.91 6.70
N ALA A 6 4.25 10.09 7.90
CA ALA A 6 5.39 10.97 8.16
C ALA A 6 6.66 10.47 7.45
N ALA A 7 6.92 9.16 7.45
CA ALA A 7 8.03 8.56 6.72
C ALA A 7 7.87 8.75 5.20
N PHE A 8 6.66 8.57 4.67
CA PHE A 8 6.37 8.82 3.25
C PHE A 8 6.58 10.28 2.88
N PHE A 9 6.04 11.23 3.67
CA PHE A 9 6.23 12.66 3.43
C PHE A 9 7.70 13.10 3.58
N THR A 10 8.45 12.56 4.53
CA THR A 10 9.89 12.85 4.66
C THR A 10 10.67 12.31 3.46
N VAL A 11 10.35 11.13 2.95
CA VAL A 11 10.97 10.57 1.74
C VAL A 11 10.67 11.43 0.52
N VAL A 12 9.42 11.87 0.35
CA VAL A 12 9.01 12.76 -0.76
C VAL A 12 9.69 14.13 -0.63
N LEU A 13 9.76 14.71 0.58
CA LEU A 13 10.42 15.99 0.81
C LEU A 13 11.94 15.92 0.58
N LEU A 14 12.60 14.83 0.98
CA LEU A 14 14.03 14.61 0.71
C LEU A 14 14.29 14.38 -0.79
N TRP A 15 13.35 13.82 -1.51
CA TRP A 15 13.45 13.64 -2.96
C TRP A 15 13.26 14.97 -3.72
N LEU A 16 12.42 15.87 -3.20
CA LEU A 16 12.17 17.20 -3.75
C LEU A 16 13.26 18.23 -3.35
N ALA A 17 14.07 17.94 -2.33
CA ALA A 17 15.16 18.84 -1.92
C ALA A 17 16.32 18.75 -2.92
N PRO A 18 16.79 19.87 -3.50
CA PRO A 18 17.93 19.88 -4.42
C PRO A 18 19.24 19.65 -3.62
N LEU A 19 19.51 18.41 -3.26
CA LEU A 19 20.76 18.03 -2.65
C LEU A 19 21.86 18.07 -3.72
N LYS A 20 22.83 18.97 -3.57
CA LYS A 20 24.00 19.16 -4.47
C LYS A 20 25.02 18.00 -4.39
N PHE A 21 24.60 16.79 -4.02
CA PHE A 21 25.48 15.63 -3.88
C PHE A 21 25.38 14.72 -5.12
N SER A 22 26.44 13.91 -5.31
CA SER A 22 26.47 12.89 -6.37
C SER A 22 25.27 11.94 -6.23
N PHE A 23 24.73 11.45 -7.35
CA PHE A 23 23.60 10.50 -7.42
C PHE A 23 23.78 9.31 -6.49
N LYS A 24 25.01 8.75 -6.39
CA LYS A 24 25.32 7.62 -5.49
C LYS A 24 25.09 7.98 -4.02
N VAL A 25 25.44 9.19 -3.62
CA VAL A 25 25.26 9.68 -2.24
C VAL A 25 23.78 9.92 -1.95
N ASN A 26 23.05 10.53 -2.90
CA ASN A 26 21.62 10.76 -2.75
C ASN A 26 20.84 9.44 -2.66
N PHE A 27 21.19 8.45 -3.47
CA PHE A 27 20.58 7.11 -3.42
C PHE A 27 20.91 6.39 -2.10
N ALA A 28 22.16 6.45 -1.64
CA ALA A 28 22.55 5.85 -0.36
C ALA A 28 21.84 6.51 0.83
N VAL A 29 21.72 7.84 0.83
CA VAL A 29 20.96 8.58 1.84
C VAL A 29 19.48 8.20 1.80
N PHE A 30 18.89 8.10 0.64
CA PHE A 30 17.50 7.67 0.46
C PHE A 30 17.24 6.28 1.04
N VAL A 31 18.10 5.31 0.71
CA VAL A 31 18.00 3.94 1.26
C VAL A 31 18.22 3.93 2.77
N ALA A 32 19.19 4.71 3.27
CA ALA A 32 19.47 4.80 4.71
C ALA A 32 18.29 5.43 5.49
N VAL A 33 17.63 6.45 4.93
CA VAL A 33 16.45 7.09 5.54
C VAL A 33 15.26 6.13 5.57
N ILE A 34 15.03 5.38 4.49
CA ILE A 34 13.96 4.35 4.48
C ILE A 34 14.27 3.27 5.51
N ALA A 35 15.49 2.75 5.55
CA ALA A 35 15.89 1.72 6.50
C ALA A 35 15.74 2.23 7.95
N ALA A 36 16.18 3.45 8.23
CA ALA A 36 16.02 4.09 9.55
C ALA A 36 14.54 4.29 9.91
N ALA A 37 13.70 4.74 8.96
CA ALA A 37 12.27 4.90 9.18
C ALA A 37 11.57 3.57 9.47
N VAL A 38 11.93 2.50 8.77
CA VAL A 38 11.40 1.15 9.02
C VAL A 38 11.84 0.63 10.39
N VAL A 39 13.11 0.80 10.75
CA VAL A 39 13.63 0.39 12.07
C VAL A 39 12.96 1.20 13.19
N LEU A 40 12.87 2.52 13.06
CA LEU A 40 12.18 3.36 14.03
C LEU A 40 10.69 2.98 14.13
N ALA A 41 10.01 2.77 13.01
CA ALA A 41 8.63 2.32 13.00
C ALA A 41 8.47 0.97 13.74
N SER A 42 9.36 0.01 13.52
CA SER A 42 9.30 -1.30 14.18
C SER A 42 9.59 -1.22 15.70
N LEU A 43 10.38 -0.25 16.15
CA LEU A 43 10.70 -0.04 17.56
C LEU A 43 9.58 0.68 18.32
N PHE A 44 8.92 1.65 17.67
CA PHE A 44 7.91 2.50 18.31
C PHE A 44 6.47 2.05 18.06
N ILE A 45 6.20 1.38 16.94
CA ILE A 45 4.86 0.86 16.64
C ILE A 45 4.76 -0.56 17.19
N LYS A 46 4.45 -0.67 18.47
CA LYS A 46 3.97 -1.93 18.99
C LYS A 46 2.60 -2.20 18.37
N PRO A 47 2.34 -3.41 17.82
CA PRO A 47 0.99 -3.74 17.37
C PRO A 47 0.05 -3.49 18.54
N PRO A 48 -1.09 -2.80 18.34
CA PRO A 48 -2.06 -2.59 19.39
C PRO A 48 -2.42 -3.98 19.94
N LYS A 49 -2.35 -4.13 21.27
CA LYS A 49 -2.85 -5.33 21.93
C LYS A 49 -4.30 -5.50 21.48
N LEU A 50 -4.70 -6.72 21.12
CA LEU A 50 -6.09 -7.05 20.87
C LEU A 50 -6.88 -6.62 22.11
N VAL A 51 -7.56 -5.50 22.02
CA VAL A 51 -8.44 -5.03 23.07
C VAL A 51 -9.75 -5.78 22.85
N ILE A 52 -10.04 -6.71 23.74
CA ILE A 52 -11.33 -7.37 23.77
C ILE A 52 -12.28 -6.34 24.40
N TYR A 53 -13.06 -5.66 23.56
CA TYR A 53 -13.98 -4.60 24.02
C TYR A 53 -15.05 -5.11 24.97
N ASP A 54 -15.34 -6.39 24.99
CA ASP A 54 -16.24 -7.02 25.96
C ASP A 54 -15.79 -6.88 27.40
N ASP A 55 -14.50 -6.91 27.67
CA ASP A 55 -13.97 -6.69 29.03
C ASP A 55 -14.33 -5.29 29.57
N PHE A 56 -14.54 -4.32 28.68
CA PHE A 56 -14.93 -2.95 29.02
C PHE A 56 -16.46 -2.73 29.03
N ARG A 57 -17.24 -3.67 28.49
CA ARG A 57 -18.71 -3.63 28.48
C ARG A 57 -19.30 -4.33 29.69
N THR A 58 -18.61 -5.31 30.23
CA THR A 58 -19.05 -6.00 31.46
C THR A 58 -18.78 -5.10 32.67
N PRO A 59 -19.70 -5.04 33.66
CA PRO A 59 -19.56 -4.20 34.87
C PRO A 59 -18.44 -4.67 35.80
N THR A 60 -17.47 -5.43 35.35
CA THR A 60 -16.35 -5.94 36.14
C THR A 60 -15.43 -4.82 36.65
N TYR A 61 -15.47 -3.64 36.00
CA TYR A 61 -14.78 -2.44 36.48
C TYR A 61 -15.71 -1.56 37.29
N THR A 62 -15.96 -1.94 38.53
CA THR A 62 -16.83 -1.23 39.49
C THR A 62 -16.25 0.09 40.03
N GLU A 63 -15.02 0.44 39.63
CA GLU A 63 -14.31 1.62 40.15
C GLU A 63 -14.08 2.72 39.09
N VAL A 64 -14.81 2.72 37.98
CA VAL A 64 -14.66 3.76 36.95
C VAL A 64 -15.76 4.78 37.09
N ASP A 65 -15.43 5.98 37.58
CA ASP A 65 -16.38 7.08 37.76
C ASP A 65 -16.92 7.66 36.47
N TRP A 66 -16.10 7.62 35.40
CA TRP A 66 -16.52 8.07 34.06
C TRP A 66 -15.67 7.40 32.96
N ARG A 67 -16.27 7.22 31.78
CA ARG A 67 -15.58 6.69 30.61
C ARG A 67 -15.96 7.47 29.34
N ILE A 68 -14.97 7.75 28.50
CA ILE A 68 -15.18 8.29 27.15
C ILE A 68 -15.13 7.12 26.17
N MET A 69 -16.25 6.82 25.54
CA MET A 69 -16.30 5.82 24.48
C MET A 69 -15.83 6.44 23.15
N PRO A 70 -15.06 5.69 22.32
CA PRO A 70 -14.77 6.14 20.99
C PRO A 70 -16.06 6.28 20.16
N PRO A 71 -16.06 7.11 19.08
CA PRO A 71 -17.26 7.28 18.25
C PRO A 71 -17.78 5.97 17.64
N ILE A 72 -16.90 4.98 17.44
CA ILE A 72 -17.22 3.63 17.00
C ILE A 72 -16.60 2.66 17.99
N PRO A 73 -17.39 2.22 19.01
CA PRO A 73 -16.88 1.39 20.09
C PRO A 73 -16.84 -0.11 19.72
N TYR A 74 -16.65 -0.43 18.45
CA TYR A 74 -16.66 -1.80 17.94
C TYR A 74 -15.33 -2.17 17.31
N ALA A 75 -14.83 -3.39 17.64
CA ALA A 75 -13.73 -3.98 16.91
C ALA A 75 -14.23 -4.61 15.59
N PRO A 76 -13.41 -4.67 14.55
CA PRO A 76 -13.83 -5.25 13.26
C PRO A 76 -14.09 -6.77 13.34
N GLN A 77 -13.65 -7.42 14.40
CA GLN A 77 -13.82 -8.85 14.69
C GLN A 77 -14.78 -9.12 15.87
N ASP A 78 -15.52 -8.12 16.28
CA ASP A 78 -16.49 -8.21 17.38
C ASP A 78 -17.81 -8.74 16.80
N TYR A 79 -18.01 -10.04 16.89
CA TYR A 79 -19.17 -10.73 16.35
C TYR A 79 -20.29 -10.80 17.40
N LEU A 80 -21.37 -10.06 17.23
CA LEU A 80 -22.53 -10.10 18.12
C LEU A 80 -23.15 -11.50 18.24
N ARG A 81 -23.00 -12.33 17.22
CA ARG A 81 -23.48 -13.72 17.21
C ARG A 81 -22.84 -14.57 18.31
N SER A 82 -21.60 -14.25 18.69
CA SER A 82 -20.91 -14.92 19.79
C SER A 82 -21.53 -14.61 21.17
N TYR A 83 -22.36 -13.56 21.26
CA TYR A 83 -23.00 -13.08 22.48
C TYR A 83 -24.54 -13.21 22.43
N GLY A 84 -25.08 -14.04 21.54
CA GLY A 84 -26.51 -14.26 21.42
C GLY A 84 -27.28 -13.17 20.69
N GLY A 85 -26.58 -12.23 20.04
CA GLY A 85 -27.20 -11.22 19.20
C GLY A 85 -27.58 -11.76 17.82
N THR A 86 -28.58 -11.15 17.19
CA THR A 86 -28.95 -11.43 15.81
C THR A 86 -28.05 -10.64 14.87
N GLY A 87 -27.54 -11.28 13.80
CA GLY A 87 -26.88 -10.57 12.71
C GLY A 87 -27.88 -9.79 11.87
N LEU A 88 -27.36 -8.96 10.91
CA LEU A 88 -28.17 -8.16 10.00
C LEU A 88 -29.04 -7.10 10.67
N GLU A 89 -28.54 -6.44 11.70
CA GLU A 89 -29.22 -5.29 12.27
C GLU A 89 -29.23 -4.13 11.26
N ALA A 90 -30.39 -3.49 11.12
CA ALA A 90 -30.53 -2.34 10.26
C ALA A 90 -29.71 -1.13 10.76
N PRO A 91 -29.23 -0.26 9.87
CA PRO A 91 -28.58 1.00 10.27
C PRO A 91 -29.47 1.80 11.22
N LEU A 92 -28.88 2.29 12.32
CA LEU A 92 -29.59 3.11 13.33
C LEU A 92 -30.88 2.47 13.87
N SER A 93 -30.95 1.14 13.94
CA SER A 93 -32.15 0.45 14.40
C SER A 93 -32.51 0.84 15.85
N ALA A 94 -33.82 1.00 16.11
CA ALA A 94 -34.33 1.33 17.45
C ALA A 94 -34.03 0.21 18.47
N GLU A 95 -33.96 -1.05 18.02
CA GLU A 95 -33.62 -2.19 18.85
C GLU A 95 -32.19 -2.13 19.36
N ALA A 96 -31.24 -1.72 18.50
CA ALA A 96 -29.84 -1.51 18.87
C ALA A 96 -29.70 -0.33 19.85
N ALA A 97 -30.47 0.75 19.68
CA ALA A 97 -30.45 1.91 20.58
C ALA A 97 -30.87 1.55 22.01
N ASN A 98 -31.85 0.64 22.18
CA ASN A 98 -32.30 0.18 23.49
C ASN A 98 -31.28 -0.68 24.23
N GLN A 99 -30.28 -1.21 23.54
CA GLN A 99 -29.22 -2.04 24.13
C GLN A 99 -27.90 -1.27 24.32
N GLU A 100 -27.91 0.06 24.27
CA GLU A 100 -26.72 0.92 24.29
C GLU A 100 -25.74 0.61 23.14
N ARG A 101 -26.20 -0.07 22.10
CA ARG A 101 -25.41 -0.50 20.94
C ARG A 101 -25.97 0.15 19.67
N LEU A 102 -25.41 1.27 19.29
CA LEU A 102 -25.82 1.95 18.06
C LEU A 102 -24.85 1.60 16.93
N HIS A 103 -25.31 0.83 15.95
CA HIS A 103 -24.58 0.54 14.73
C HIS A 103 -24.97 1.53 13.63
N LEU A 104 -24.10 2.50 13.34
CA LEU A 104 -24.40 3.57 12.36
C LEU A 104 -24.73 3.05 10.97
N MET A 105 -24.05 2.00 10.52
CA MET A 105 -24.27 1.32 9.24
C MET A 105 -24.84 -0.09 9.39
N GLY A 106 -25.38 -0.42 10.57
CA GLY A 106 -25.87 -1.75 10.86
C GLY A 106 -24.78 -2.79 11.04
N THR A 107 -25.19 -4.06 11.04
CA THR A 107 -24.29 -5.20 11.21
C THR A 107 -24.37 -6.14 10.01
N GLU A 108 -23.29 -6.88 9.76
CA GLU A 108 -23.28 -7.97 8.78
C GLU A 108 -23.95 -9.25 9.33
N GLU A 109 -23.97 -10.30 8.51
CA GLU A 109 -24.59 -11.59 8.83
C GLU A 109 -24.10 -12.22 10.14
N ASN A 110 -22.82 -12.03 10.48
CA ASN A 110 -22.23 -12.52 11.74
C ASN A 110 -22.37 -11.53 12.92
N GLY A 111 -23.00 -10.38 12.68
CA GLY A 111 -23.22 -9.37 13.70
C GLY A 111 -22.03 -8.40 13.90
N ALA A 112 -21.02 -8.40 13.04
CA ALA A 112 -19.95 -7.43 13.12
C ALA A 112 -20.39 -6.06 12.58
N ASP A 113 -19.94 -4.98 13.22
CA ASP A 113 -20.27 -3.61 12.84
C ASP A 113 -19.68 -3.27 11.47
N VAL A 114 -20.54 -2.86 10.53
CA VAL A 114 -20.15 -2.57 9.15
C VAL A 114 -19.20 -1.38 9.08
N LEU A 115 -19.47 -0.31 9.83
CA LEU A 115 -18.65 0.91 9.80
C LEU A 115 -17.24 0.66 10.33
N SER A 116 -17.12 -0.06 11.44
CA SER A 116 -15.82 -0.46 12.00
C SER A 116 -15.01 -1.28 10.99
N ARG A 117 -15.65 -2.25 10.33
CA ARG A 117 -14.99 -3.07 9.30
C ARG A 117 -14.59 -2.26 8.08
N MET A 118 -15.40 -1.33 7.62
CA MET A 118 -15.05 -0.44 6.49
C MET A 118 -13.81 0.41 6.80
N ILE A 119 -13.73 0.98 8.01
CA ILE A 119 -12.57 1.78 8.42
C ILE A 119 -11.30 0.91 8.48
N HIS A 120 -11.39 -0.30 9.01
CA HIS A 120 -10.26 -1.23 9.03
C HIS A 120 -9.88 -1.72 7.64
N ALA A 121 -10.87 -2.04 6.80
CA ALA A 121 -10.66 -2.46 5.42
C ALA A 121 -10.00 -1.37 4.57
N SER A 122 -10.38 -0.09 4.79
CA SER A 122 -9.76 1.03 4.06
C SER A 122 -8.26 1.14 4.33
N ARG A 123 -7.82 0.91 5.56
CA ARG A 123 -6.40 0.87 5.92
C ARG A 123 -5.64 -0.22 5.17
N ILE A 124 -6.22 -1.43 5.11
CA ILE A 124 -5.64 -2.56 4.38
C ILE A 124 -5.59 -2.25 2.87
N ALA A 125 -6.70 -1.76 2.31
CA ALA A 125 -6.81 -1.44 0.89
C ALA A 125 -5.80 -0.36 0.46
N LEU A 126 -5.65 0.72 1.25
CA LEU A 126 -4.66 1.76 1.00
C LEU A 126 -3.22 1.22 1.09
N SER A 127 -2.94 0.35 2.06
CA SER A 127 -1.61 -0.27 2.20
C SER A 127 -1.29 -1.14 0.99
N ILE A 128 -2.23 -1.99 0.55
CA ILE A 128 -2.07 -2.83 -0.65
C ILE A 128 -1.83 -1.95 -1.88
N GLY A 129 -2.70 -0.95 -2.08
CA GLY A 129 -2.60 -0.05 -3.22
C GLY A 129 -1.25 0.68 -3.27
N LEU A 130 -0.81 1.25 -2.16
CA LEU A 130 0.43 2.01 -2.09
C LEU A 130 1.66 1.11 -2.32
N VAL A 131 1.76 -0.02 -1.62
CA VAL A 131 2.91 -0.92 -1.72
C VAL A 131 2.99 -1.57 -3.11
N ALA A 132 1.88 -2.15 -3.59
CA ALA A 132 1.85 -2.80 -4.89
C ALA A 132 2.14 -1.82 -6.04
N THR A 133 1.53 -0.63 -6.01
CA THR A 133 1.77 0.41 -7.02
C THR A 133 3.21 0.91 -6.99
N SER A 134 3.81 1.09 -5.80
CA SER A 134 5.20 1.51 -5.68
C SER A 134 6.15 0.49 -6.31
N ILE A 135 5.95 -0.80 -6.04
CA ILE A 135 6.76 -1.88 -6.63
C ILE A 135 6.59 -1.89 -8.15
N SER A 136 5.35 -1.87 -8.64
CA SER A 136 5.05 -1.87 -10.08
C SER A 136 5.64 -0.65 -10.79
N MET A 137 5.54 0.51 -10.17
CA MET A 137 6.05 1.77 -10.73
C MET A 137 7.57 1.77 -10.82
N VAL A 138 8.27 1.34 -9.77
CA VAL A 138 9.74 1.24 -9.76
C VAL A 138 10.22 0.29 -10.85
N LEU A 139 9.65 -0.91 -10.93
CA LEU A 139 9.99 -1.89 -11.97
C LEU A 139 9.65 -1.36 -13.37
N GLY A 140 8.48 -0.74 -13.52
CA GLY A 140 8.02 -0.16 -14.78
C GLY A 140 8.90 0.98 -15.25
N ILE A 141 9.35 1.87 -14.37
CA ILE A 141 10.27 2.98 -14.70
C ILE A 141 11.62 2.43 -15.14
N ILE A 142 12.19 1.47 -14.40
CA ILE A 142 13.50 0.90 -14.74
C ILE A 142 13.43 0.19 -16.08
N ILE A 143 12.51 -0.76 -16.24
CA ILE A 143 12.43 -1.59 -17.45
C ILE A 143 11.95 -0.75 -18.65
N GLY A 144 10.90 0.05 -18.47
CA GLY A 144 10.35 0.92 -19.51
C GLY A 144 11.32 2.01 -19.94
N GLY A 145 12.05 2.61 -18.99
CA GLY A 145 13.09 3.59 -19.26
C GLY A 145 14.24 3.00 -20.07
N LEU A 146 14.73 1.80 -19.71
CA LEU A 146 15.76 1.09 -20.47
C LEU A 146 15.30 0.77 -21.90
N MET A 147 14.08 0.24 -22.06
CA MET A 147 13.51 -0.04 -23.39
C MET A 147 13.39 1.22 -24.23
N GLY A 148 12.83 2.30 -23.67
CA GLY A 148 12.61 3.54 -24.38
C GLY A 148 13.90 4.30 -24.74
N TYR A 149 14.90 4.28 -23.83
CA TYR A 149 16.16 4.95 -24.04
C TYR A 149 17.05 4.23 -25.07
N PHE A 150 17.36 2.94 -24.84
CA PHE A 150 18.27 2.19 -25.73
C PHE A 150 17.62 1.84 -27.04
N SER A 151 16.28 1.58 -27.05
CA SER A 151 15.58 1.20 -28.29
C SER A 151 16.18 -0.06 -28.95
N GLY A 152 15.81 -0.38 -30.19
CA GLY A 152 16.38 -1.49 -30.95
C GLY A 152 16.20 -2.86 -30.27
N ILE A 153 17.28 -3.59 -30.06
CA ILE A 153 17.26 -4.96 -29.49
C ILE A 153 16.75 -4.97 -28.05
N VAL A 154 17.15 -4.01 -27.22
CA VAL A 154 16.71 -3.89 -25.82
C VAL A 154 15.20 -3.70 -25.75
N ASP A 155 14.69 -2.84 -26.62
CA ASP A 155 13.25 -2.59 -26.72
C ASP A 155 12.49 -3.83 -27.21
N MET A 156 13.00 -4.48 -28.25
CA MET A 156 12.39 -5.69 -28.78
C MET A 156 12.32 -6.82 -27.75
N LEU A 157 13.40 -7.08 -27.04
CA LEU A 157 13.45 -8.13 -25.99
C LEU A 157 12.58 -7.75 -24.78
N GLY A 158 12.62 -6.49 -24.37
CA GLY A 158 11.79 -5.99 -23.27
C GLY A 158 10.30 -6.08 -23.58
N MET A 159 9.88 -5.76 -24.81
CA MET A 159 8.48 -5.92 -25.22
C MET A 159 8.05 -7.39 -25.23
N ARG A 160 8.93 -8.33 -25.61
CA ARG A 160 8.64 -9.77 -25.50
C ARG A 160 8.43 -10.20 -24.05
N LEU A 161 9.24 -9.66 -23.13
CA LEU A 161 9.06 -9.90 -21.71
C LEU A 161 7.69 -9.37 -21.23
N VAL A 162 7.32 -8.14 -21.61
CA VAL A 162 6.02 -7.55 -21.32
C VAL A 162 4.87 -8.44 -21.83
N GLU A 163 4.94 -8.89 -23.08
CA GLU A 163 3.94 -9.77 -23.70
C GLU A 163 3.78 -11.09 -22.94
N ILE A 164 4.86 -11.70 -22.47
CA ILE A 164 4.83 -12.94 -21.66
C ILE A 164 4.10 -12.69 -20.35
N PHE A 165 4.42 -11.59 -19.66
CA PHE A 165 3.75 -11.27 -18.40
C PHE A 165 2.26 -10.96 -18.57
N GLU A 166 1.87 -10.30 -19.65
CA GLU A 166 0.47 -10.00 -19.95
C GLU A 166 -0.33 -11.22 -20.45
N ALA A 167 0.34 -12.21 -21.01
CA ALA A 167 -0.31 -13.46 -21.43
C ALA A 167 -0.79 -14.31 -20.24
N ILE A 168 -0.22 -14.11 -19.05
CA ILE A 168 -0.60 -14.84 -17.84
C ILE A 168 -1.72 -14.08 -17.13
N PRO A 169 -2.95 -14.65 -16.99
CA PRO A 169 -4.00 -14.00 -16.23
C PRO A 169 -3.57 -13.82 -14.77
N THR A 170 -3.54 -12.58 -14.30
CA THR A 170 -3.07 -12.21 -12.95
C THR A 170 -3.78 -13.00 -11.84
N LEU A 171 -5.07 -13.31 -12.02
CA LEU A 171 -5.85 -14.05 -11.04
C LEU A 171 -5.32 -15.48 -10.85
N PHE A 172 -4.98 -16.20 -11.93
CA PHE A 172 -4.40 -17.54 -11.82
C PHE A 172 -3.03 -17.51 -11.15
N LEU A 173 -2.26 -16.50 -11.45
CA LEU A 173 -0.94 -16.31 -10.84
C LEU A 173 -1.08 -16.06 -9.33
N LEU A 174 -2.00 -15.18 -8.91
CA LEU A 174 -2.30 -14.95 -7.50
C LEU A 174 -2.75 -16.23 -6.78
N LEU A 175 -3.69 -16.99 -7.37
CA LEU A 175 -4.17 -18.25 -6.78
C LEU A 175 -3.03 -19.26 -6.63
N THR A 176 -2.17 -19.37 -7.63
CA THR A 176 -1.02 -20.25 -7.60
C THR A 176 -0.08 -19.89 -6.46
N PHE A 177 0.26 -18.61 -6.31
CA PHE A 177 1.13 -18.17 -5.22
C PHE A 177 0.50 -18.38 -3.84
N VAL A 178 -0.79 -18.09 -3.69
CA VAL A 178 -1.51 -18.36 -2.42
C VAL A 178 -1.52 -19.84 -2.08
N ALA A 179 -1.66 -20.72 -3.08
CA ALA A 179 -1.62 -22.17 -2.87
C ALA A 179 -0.25 -22.67 -2.39
N PHE A 180 0.86 -22.09 -2.89
CA PHE A 180 2.22 -22.51 -2.50
C PHE A 180 2.73 -21.85 -1.22
N PHE A 181 2.45 -20.58 -1.02
CA PHE A 181 3.03 -19.76 0.06
C PHE A 181 2.05 -19.40 1.17
N GLY A 182 0.79 -19.78 1.03
CA GLY A 182 -0.27 -19.42 1.96
C GLY A 182 -0.82 -18.00 1.76
N SER A 183 -1.91 -17.69 2.49
CA SER A 183 -2.59 -16.40 2.43
C SER A 183 -1.91 -15.37 3.32
N SER A 184 -0.95 -14.62 2.79
CA SER A 184 -0.32 -13.50 3.47
C SER A 184 -0.60 -12.21 2.72
N LEU A 185 -1.10 -11.18 3.41
CA LEU A 185 -1.34 -9.85 2.83
C LEU A 185 -0.07 -9.26 2.21
N TYR A 186 1.06 -9.38 2.91
CA TYR A 186 2.35 -8.87 2.40
C TYR A 186 2.79 -9.58 1.12
N MET A 187 2.65 -10.91 1.07
CA MET A 187 2.95 -11.67 -0.13
C MET A 187 2.06 -11.26 -1.30
N MET A 188 0.76 -11.07 -1.06
CA MET A 188 -0.18 -10.60 -2.09
C MET A 188 0.22 -9.22 -2.62
N MET A 189 0.62 -8.27 -1.76
CA MET A 189 1.10 -6.95 -2.17
C MET A 189 2.30 -7.05 -3.11
N VAL A 190 3.29 -7.88 -2.76
CA VAL A 190 4.49 -8.10 -3.57
C VAL A 190 4.14 -8.74 -4.91
N ILE A 191 3.30 -9.77 -4.91
CA ILE A 191 2.90 -10.48 -6.14
C ILE A 191 2.17 -9.52 -7.09
N ILE A 192 1.18 -8.78 -6.58
CA ILE A 192 0.45 -7.79 -7.39
C ILE A 192 1.44 -6.75 -7.95
N GLY A 193 2.36 -6.27 -7.13
CA GLY A 193 3.37 -5.30 -7.55
C GLY A 193 4.29 -5.84 -8.64
N VAL A 194 4.79 -7.07 -8.46
CA VAL A 194 5.70 -7.72 -9.42
C VAL A 194 5.00 -8.17 -10.70
N THR A 195 3.69 -8.36 -10.69
CA THR A 195 2.95 -8.76 -11.91
C THR A 195 2.38 -7.59 -12.69
N SER A 196 2.14 -6.44 -12.03
CA SER A 196 1.48 -5.29 -12.66
C SER A 196 2.44 -4.26 -13.29
N TRP A 197 3.75 -4.51 -13.25
CA TRP A 197 4.76 -3.58 -13.79
C TRP A 197 4.69 -3.39 -15.32
N SER A 198 4.18 -4.37 -16.05
CA SER A 198 4.16 -4.39 -17.52
C SER A 198 3.42 -3.20 -18.12
N GLY A 199 2.27 -2.83 -17.56
CA GLY A 199 1.50 -1.66 -17.96
C GLY A 199 2.29 -0.35 -17.78
N TYR A 200 2.94 -0.18 -16.62
CA TYR A 200 3.80 0.98 -16.35
C TYR A 200 5.01 1.01 -17.29
N ALA A 201 5.66 -0.12 -17.50
CA ALA A 201 6.82 -0.21 -18.40
C ALA A 201 6.49 0.22 -19.84
N ARG A 202 5.33 -0.19 -20.36
CA ARG A 202 4.86 0.20 -21.69
C ARG A 202 4.62 1.70 -21.78
N TYR A 203 3.99 2.29 -20.77
CA TYR A 203 3.73 3.73 -20.73
C TYR A 203 5.02 4.54 -20.65
N ILE A 204 5.91 4.17 -19.72
CA ILE A 204 7.22 4.84 -19.53
C ILE A 204 8.09 4.70 -20.78
N ARG A 205 8.11 3.52 -21.41
CA ARG A 205 8.79 3.31 -22.69
C ARG A 205 8.35 4.32 -23.76
N ALA A 206 7.05 4.53 -23.89
CA ALA A 206 6.51 5.48 -24.88
C ALA A 206 6.97 6.91 -24.59
N GLU A 207 6.97 7.34 -23.33
CA GLU A 207 7.46 8.66 -22.94
C GLU A 207 8.97 8.80 -23.16
N PHE A 208 9.77 7.79 -22.84
CA PHE A 208 11.21 7.83 -23.09
C PHE A 208 11.56 7.87 -24.59
N LEU A 209 10.82 7.16 -25.44
CA LEU A 209 10.98 7.24 -26.90
C LEU A 209 10.69 8.63 -27.43
N LYS A 210 9.75 9.36 -26.84
CA LYS A 210 9.43 10.75 -27.18
C LYS A 210 10.50 11.70 -26.64
N LEU A 211 10.85 11.59 -25.35
CA LEU A 211 11.80 12.50 -24.68
C LEU A 211 13.20 12.43 -25.28
N ARG A 212 13.69 11.24 -25.62
CA ARG A 212 15.04 11.08 -26.22
C ARG A 212 15.24 11.86 -27.55
N ARG A 213 14.14 12.25 -28.19
CA ARG A 213 14.19 13.05 -29.47
C ARG A 213 14.17 14.55 -29.22
N GLN A 214 14.02 14.98 -27.99
CA GLN A 214 14.00 16.40 -27.63
C GLN A 214 15.41 17.00 -27.69
N ASP A 215 15.51 18.25 -28.16
CA ASP A 215 16.79 18.94 -28.38
C ASP A 215 17.63 19.04 -27.09
N TYR A 216 16.99 19.26 -25.93
CA TYR A 216 17.72 19.34 -24.65
C TYR A 216 18.35 18.00 -24.26
N VAL A 217 17.71 16.87 -24.56
CA VAL A 217 18.27 15.53 -24.30
C VAL A 217 19.43 15.27 -25.23
N GLN A 218 19.31 15.62 -26.51
CA GLN A 218 20.38 15.48 -27.48
C GLN A 218 21.58 16.38 -27.15
N ALA A 219 21.32 17.60 -26.69
CA ALA A 219 22.37 18.50 -26.22
C ALA A 219 23.09 17.91 -24.96
N ALA A 220 22.37 17.31 -24.05
CA ALA A 220 22.93 16.64 -22.87
C ALA A 220 23.83 15.46 -23.24
N VAL A 221 23.38 14.64 -24.20
CA VAL A 221 24.19 13.53 -24.75
C VAL A 221 25.44 14.05 -25.46
N ALA A 222 25.32 15.11 -26.30
CA ALA A 222 26.43 15.71 -26.98
C ALA A 222 27.45 16.35 -26.03
N SER A 223 27.00 16.85 -24.89
CA SER A 223 27.87 17.39 -23.82
C SER A 223 28.56 16.29 -23.00
N GLY A 224 28.35 15.00 -23.29
CA GLY A 224 28.99 13.88 -22.59
C GLY A 224 28.47 13.62 -21.20
N LEU A 225 27.24 14.05 -20.87
CA LEU A 225 26.65 13.76 -19.56
C LEU A 225 26.45 12.25 -19.37
N PRO A 226 26.70 11.72 -18.16
CA PRO A 226 26.55 10.31 -17.89
C PRO A 226 25.09 9.88 -17.95
N LEU A 227 24.85 8.64 -18.35
CA LEU A 227 23.51 8.06 -18.61
C LEU A 227 22.52 8.31 -17.48
N HIS A 228 22.96 8.15 -16.22
CA HIS A 228 22.09 8.37 -15.06
C HIS A 228 21.62 9.82 -14.91
N SER A 229 22.40 10.80 -15.38
CA SER A 229 22.00 12.24 -15.36
C SER A 229 21.09 12.60 -16.54
N ILE A 230 21.01 11.74 -17.54
CA ILE A 230 20.12 11.92 -18.69
C ILE A 230 18.76 11.24 -18.41
N LEU A 231 18.76 10.13 -17.68
CA LEU A 231 17.56 9.34 -17.40
C LEU A 231 16.81 9.80 -16.14
N PHE A 232 17.51 10.39 -15.16
CA PHE A 232 17.01 10.82 -13.85
C PHE A 232 17.56 12.20 -13.47
#